data_65bc6e7f97f2075ab038bd02ef902e8c
#
_entry.id   65bc6e7f97f2075ab038bd02ef902e8c
#
_cell.length_a   1.000
_cell.length_b   1.000
_cell.length_c   1.000
_cell.angle_alpha   90.00
_cell.angle_beta   90.00
_cell.angle_gamma   90.00
#
_symmetry.space_group_name_H-M   'P 1'
#
loop_
_entity.id
_entity.type
_entity.pdbx_description
1 polymer ?
#
loop_
_entity_poly.entity_id
_entity_poly.type
_entity_poly.pdbx_seq_one_letter_code
_entity_poly.pdbx_strand_id
1 'polypeptide(L)'
;MSGIRIARLSLRVDAVYCVALGLLIALSAPLTSDSVALPPLLLAAVGVATALWGGYVWTASFARPLRSRTRAVMIANIVASTGLATTGLFAGTVVLCVAALVLAIDVAAFAVSQGVALRRMATPTL
;
A
#
# COMPACT_ATOMS: atom_id res chain seq x y z
N MET A 1 -0.34 -19.49 -13.20
CA MET A 1 0.72 -18.94 -12.32
C MET A 1 0.54 -19.51 -10.93
N SER A 2 1.61 -19.95 -10.28
CA SER A 2 1.55 -20.50 -8.92
C SER A 2 1.23 -19.40 -7.90
N GLY A 3 0.64 -19.79 -6.76
CA GLY A 3 0.35 -18.86 -5.67
C GLY A 3 1.61 -18.15 -5.14
N ILE A 4 2.71 -18.86 -5.05
CA ILE A 4 4.01 -18.31 -4.62
C ILE A 4 4.50 -17.22 -5.58
N ARG A 5 4.38 -17.45 -6.87
CA ARG A 5 4.81 -16.48 -7.88
C ARG A 5 3.93 -15.23 -7.86
N ILE A 6 2.61 -15.41 -7.73
CA ILE A 6 1.67 -14.28 -7.61
C ILE A 6 1.98 -13.48 -6.33
N ALA A 7 2.18 -14.15 -5.19
CA ALA A 7 2.49 -13.49 -3.93
C ALA A 7 3.77 -12.66 -4.04
N ARG A 8 4.84 -13.26 -4.56
CA ARG A 8 6.12 -12.58 -4.68
C ARG A 8 6.05 -11.37 -5.61
N LEU A 9 5.39 -11.53 -6.76
CA LEU A 9 5.21 -10.44 -7.71
C LEU A 9 4.36 -9.32 -7.11
N SER A 10 3.24 -9.66 -6.49
CA SER A 10 2.35 -8.68 -5.83
C SER A 10 3.08 -7.91 -4.74
N LEU A 11 3.84 -8.59 -3.87
CA LEU A 11 4.60 -7.93 -2.82
C LEU A 11 5.67 -6.99 -3.38
N ARG A 12 6.35 -7.38 -4.44
CA ARG A 12 7.38 -6.55 -5.06
C ARG A 12 6.81 -5.32 -5.74
N VAL A 13 5.70 -5.46 -6.45
CA VAL A 13 5.02 -4.32 -7.07
C VAL A 13 4.46 -3.39 -5.99
N ASP A 14 3.85 -3.93 -4.95
CA ASP A 14 3.37 -3.16 -3.79
C ASP A 14 4.53 -2.39 -3.12
N ALA A 15 5.67 -3.05 -2.92
CA ALA A 15 6.86 -2.44 -2.32
C ALA A 15 7.37 -1.25 -3.15
N VAL A 16 7.52 -1.43 -4.46
CA VAL A 16 7.97 -0.36 -5.37
C VAL A 16 6.97 0.79 -5.38
N TYR A 17 5.68 0.47 -5.42
CA TYR A 17 4.62 1.47 -5.36
C TYR A 17 4.71 2.30 -4.07
N CYS A 18 4.82 1.64 -2.91
CA CYS A 18 4.89 2.32 -1.62
C CYS A 18 6.16 3.17 -1.47
N VAL A 19 7.31 2.68 -1.92
CA VAL A 19 8.56 3.45 -1.87
C VAL A 19 8.46 4.68 -2.76
N ALA A 20 8.04 4.51 -4.01
CA ALA A 20 7.91 5.62 -4.96
C ALA A 20 6.89 6.65 -4.47
N LEU A 21 5.72 6.20 -4.05
CA LEU A 21 4.65 7.07 -3.53
C LEU A 21 5.09 7.79 -2.26
N GLY A 22 5.71 7.07 -1.32
CA GLY A 22 6.18 7.66 -0.06
C GLY A 22 7.22 8.73 -0.28
N LEU A 23 8.18 8.50 -1.18
CA LEU A 23 9.18 9.50 -1.55
C LEU A 23 8.54 10.70 -2.24
N LEU A 24 7.59 10.47 -3.14
CA LEU A 24 6.86 11.53 -3.82
C LEU A 24 6.11 12.42 -2.82
N ILE A 25 5.39 11.82 -1.88
CA ILE A 25 4.65 12.55 -0.85
C ILE A 25 5.62 13.35 0.03
N ALA A 26 6.69 12.73 0.51
CA ALA A 26 7.64 13.37 1.41
C ALA A 26 8.36 14.56 0.73
N LEU A 27 8.84 14.35 -0.51
CA LEU A 27 9.58 15.39 -1.24
C LEU A 27 8.70 16.53 -1.72
N SER A 28 7.42 16.25 -2.04
CA SER A 28 6.46 17.26 -2.49
C SER A 28 5.68 17.92 -1.35
N ALA A 29 5.87 17.50 -0.10
CA ALA A 29 5.09 17.99 1.02
C ALA A 29 4.99 19.52 1.11
N PRO A 30 6.08 20.30 0.94
CA PRO A 30 5.96 21.77 0.98
C PRO A 30 5.11 22.35 -0.14
N LEU A 31 5.05 21.66 -1.29
CA LEU A 31 4.31 22.13 -2.48
C LEU A 31 2.84 21.72 -2.47
N THR A 32 2.51 20.59 -1.80
CA THR A 32 1.17 20.02 -1.82
C THR A 32 0.37 20.31 -0.56
N SER A 33 1.01 20.79 0.49
CA SER A 33 0.40 21.04 1.81
C SER A 33 -0.87 21.89 1.73
N ASP A 34 -0.84 22.98 0.98
CA ASP A 34 -2.00 23.87 0.85
C ASP A 34 -3.14 23.21 0.07
N SER A 35 -2.81 22.46 -0.99
CA SER A 35 -3.81 21.81 -1.84
C SER A 35 -4.60 20.73 -1.11
N VAL A 36 -3.97 20.04 -0.15
CA VAL A 36 -4.62 18.99 0.65
C VAL A 36 -5.05 19.48 2.04
N ALA A 37 -4.72 20.73 2.39
CA ALA A 37 -5.00 21.33 3.68
C ALA A 37 -4.47 20.52 4.87
N LEU A 38 -3.24 20.00 4.73
CA LEU A 38 -2.54 19.25 5.77
C LEU A 38 -1.17 19.87 6.03
N PRO A 39 -0.66 19.84 7.29
CA PRO A 39 0.67 20.39 7.58
C PRO A 39 1.77 19.68 6.78
N PRO A 40 2.78 20.44 6.27
CA PRO A 40 3.89 19.84 5.50
C PRO A 40 4.64 18.77 6.29
N LEU A 41 4.82 18.96 7.58
CA LEU A 41 5.52 18.01 8.44
C LEU A 41 4.75 16.69 8.55
N LEU A 42 3.42 16.75 8.64
CA LEU A 42 2.56 15.56 8.65
C LEU A 42 2.68 14.80 7.32
N LEU A 43 2.62 15.51 6.20
CA LEU A 43 2.77 14.89 4.87
C LEU A 43 4.14 14.24 4.72
N ALA A 44 5.20 14.93 5.15
CA ALA A 44 6.54 14.36 5.11
C ALA A 44 6.64 13.09 5.96
N ALA A 45 6.07 13.10 7.17
CA ALA A 45 6.07 11.94 8.05
C ALA A 45 5.29 10.76 7.44
N VAL A 46 4.12 11.02 6.87
CA VAL A 46 3.32 9.99 6.17
C VAL A 46 4.10 9.42 4.98
N GLY A 47 4.74 10.28 4.20
CA GLY A 47 5.55 9.85 3.05
C GLY A 47 6.71 8.97 3.46
N VAL A 48 7.47 9.37 4.48
CA VAL A 48 8.58 8.56 5.01
C VAL A 48 8.09 7.22 5.56
N ALA A 49 7.01 7.23 6.33
CA ALA A 49 6.43 6.00 6.86
C ALA A 49 5.99 5.05 5.74
N THR A 50 5.39 5.57 4.69
CA THR A 50 4.97 4.79 3.51
C THR A 50 6.18 4.19 2.79
N ALA A 51 7.25 4.96 2.61
CA ALA A 51 8.48 4.48 1.99
C ALA A 51 9.14 3.37 2.83
N LEU A 52 9.21 3.54 4.14
CA LEU A 52 9.73 2.52 5.06
C LEU A 52 8.89 1.24 5.03
N TRP A 53 7.58 1.38 4.99
CA TRP A 53 6.68 0.24 4.81
C TRP A 53 6.96 -0.50 3.50
N GLY A 54 7.17 0.23 2.41
CA GLY A 54 7.55 -0.35 1.13
C GLY A 54 8.85 -1.15 1.22
N GLY A 55 9.85 -0.64 1.94
CA GLY A 55 11.09 -1.37 2.22
C GLY A 55 10.85 -2.67 2.97
N TYR A 56 9.99 -2.65 3.99
CA TYR A 56 9.58 -3.86 4.71
C TYR A 56 8.90 -4.87 3.79
N VAL A 57 7.95 -4.42 2.95
CA VAL A 57 7.22 -5.30 2.01
C VAL A 57 8.19 -5.94 1.01
N TRP A 58 9.20 -5.19 0.56
CA TRP A 58 10.26 -5.74 -0.29
C TRP A 58 10.99 -6.90 0.39
N THR A 59 11.39 -6.72 1.65
CA THR A 59 12.04 -7.80 2.41
C THR A 59 11.09 -8.98 2.62
N ALA A 60 9.80 -8.72 2.83
CA ALA A 60 8.80 -9.76 2.99
C ALA A 60 8.67 -10.65 1.75
N SER A 61 8.95 -10.11 0.55
CA SER A 61 8.90 -10.89 -0.70
C SER A 61 9.94 -12.00 -0.77
N PHE A 62 10.98 -11.95 0.07
CA PHE A 62 12.03 -12.97 0.18
C PHE A 62 11.87 -13.87 1.41
N ALA A 63 10.87 -13.61 2.26
CA ALA A 63 10.70 -14.29 3.52
C ALA A 63 10.24 -15.74 3.35
N ARG A 64 10.58 -16.56 4.33
CA ARG A 64 10.07 -17.92 4.49
C ARG A 64 9.56 -18.08 5.92
N PRO A 65 8.28 -18.45 6.13
CA PRO A 65 7.28 -18.79 5.11
C PRO A 65 6.67 -17.54 4.45
N LEU A 66 6.59 -17.57 3.14
CA LEU A 66 6.03 -16.45 2.34
C LEU A 66 4.56 -16.21 2.65
N ARG A 67 3.81 -17.28 2.89
CA ARG A 67 2.37 -17.22 3.16
C ARG A 67 2.03 -16.32 4.35
N SER A 68 2.75 -16.47 5.46
CA SER A 68 2.53 -15.66 6.66
C SER A 68 2.77 -14.17 6.39
N ARG A 69 3.84 -13.85 5.68
CA ARG A 69 4.18 -12.46 5.33
C ARG A 69 3.16 -11.87 4.35
N THR A 70 2.76 -12.63 3.34
CA THR A 70 1.72 -12.19 2.39
C THR A 70 0.41 -11.89 3.10
N ARG A 71 0.01 -12.73 4.05
CA ARG A 71 -1.20 -12.49 4.86
C ARG A 71 -1.08 -11.21 5.68
N ALA A 72 0.05 -10.99 6.33
CA ALA A 72 0.28 -9.79 7.14
C ALA A 72 0.20 -8.51 6.28
N VAL A 73 0.83 -8.51 5.11
CA VAL A 73 0.79 -7.37 4.18
C VAL A 73 -0.62 -7.17 3.63
N MET A 74 -1.33 -8.25 3.29
CA MET A 74 -2.73 -8.17 2.83
C MET A 74 -3.63 -7.50 3.88
N ILE A 75 -3.52 -7.91 5.13
CA ILE A 75 -4.31 -7.33 6.23
C ILE A 75 -3.97 -5.84 6.38
N ALA A 76 -2.69 -5.49 6.37
CA ALA A 76 -2.25 -4.10 6.44
C ALA A 76 -2.80 -3.27 5.27
N ASN A 77 -2.83 -3.83 4.06
CA ASN A 77 -3.38 -3.16 2.89
C ASN A 77 -4.90 -2.98 3.00
N ILE A 78 -5.63 -3.94 3.56
CA ILE A 78 -7.07 -3.80 3.82
C ILE A 78 -7.32 -2.65 4.81
N VAL A 79 -6.56 -2.60 5.90
CA VAL A 79 -6.67 -1.54 6.90
C VAL A 79 -6.31 -0.18 6.29
N ALA A 80 -5.22 -0.12 5.54
CA ALA A 80 -4.78 1.10 4.88
C ALA A 80 -5.80 1.60 3.85
N SER A 81 -6.34 0.70 3.03
CA SER A 81 -7.38 1.03 2.04
C SER A 81 -8.63 1.60 2.71
N THR A 82 -9.07 0.99 3.81
CA THR A 82 -10.21 1.45 4.59
C THR A 82 -9.94 2.85 5.17
N GLY A 83 -8.75 3.06 5.74
CA GLY A 83 -8.34 4.35 6.27
C GLY A 83 -8.29 5.44 5.20
N LEU A 84 -7.74 5.12 4.03
CA LEU A 84 -7.68 6.04 2.90
C LEU A 84 -9.07 6.38 2.36
N ALA A 85 -9.95 5.39 2.24
CA ALA A 85 -11.34 5.62 1.81
C ALA A 85 -12.07 6.53 2.80
N THR A 86 -11.92 6.30 4.09
CA THR A 86 -12.50 7.15 5.14
C THR A 86 -11.94 8.57 5.05
N THR A 87 -10.63 8.72 4.88
CA THR A 87 -10.00 10.03 4.69
C THR A 87 -10.57 10.75 3.48
N GLY A 88 -10.74 10.05 2.36
CA GLY A 88 -11.32 10.63 1.15
C GLY A 88 -12.75 11.10 1.33
N LEU A 89 -13.58 10.31 2.03
CA LEU A 89 -14.99 10.64 2.26
C LEU A 89 -15.18 11.85 3.18
N PHE A 90 -14.25 12.09 4.10
CA PHE A 90 -14.29 13.21 5.04
C PHE A 90 -13.26 14.31 4.71
N ALA A 91 -12.69 14.29 3.51
CA ALA A 91 -11.67 15.24 3.13
C ALA A 91 -12.21 16.66 3.02
N GLY A 92 -11.43 17.63 3.51
CA GLY A 92 -11.78 19.05 3.44
C GLY A 92 -11.51 19.70 2.09
N THR A 93 -10.77 19.04 1.20
CA THR A 93 -10.45 19.53 -0.14
C THR A 93 -10.73 18.46 -1.19
N VAL A 94 -11.02 18.90 -2.42
CA VAL A 94 -11.24 17.99 -3.56
C VAL A 94 -9.96 17.22 -3.90
N VAL A 95 -8.80 17.88 -3.81
CA VAL A 95 -7.50 17.23 -4.08
C VAL A 95 -7.25 16.09 -3.12
N LEU A 96 -7.46 16.30 -1.82
CA LEU A 96 -7.31 15.25 -0.82
C LEU A 96 -8.34 14.12 -1.02
N CYS A 97 -9.59 14.48 -1.32
CA CYS A 97 -10.64 13.50 -1.60
C CYS A 97 -10.26 12.58 -2.75
N VAL A 98 -9.90 13.15 -3.90
CA VAL A 98 -9.55 12.37 -5.09
C VAL A 98 -8.29 11.56 -4.87
N ALA A 99 -7.24 12.16 -4.32
CA ALA A 99 -5.99 11.47 -4.04
C ALA A 99 -6.19 10.28 -3.09
N ALA A 100 -6.90 10.48 -1.98
CA ALA A 100 -7.13 9.43 -1.00
C ALA A 100 -7.98 8.29 -1.57
N LEU A 101 -9.01 8.59 -2.36
CA LEU A 101 -9.87 7.56 -2.96
C LEU A 101 -9.11 6.77 -4.04
N VAL A 102 -8.30 7.42 -4.87
CA VAL A 102 -7.47 6.72 -5.86
C VAL A 102 -6.48 5.80 -5.17
N LEU A 103 -5.79 6.28 -4.14
CA LEU A 103 -4.87 5.45 -3.36
C LEU A 103 -5.58 4.29 -2.65
N ALA A 104 -6.80 4.51 -2.16
CA ALA A 104 -7.61 3.44 -1.55
C ALA A 104 -7.89 2.32 -2.55
N ILE A 105 -8.22 2.64 -3.78
CA ILE A 105 -8.47 1.67 -4.85
C ILE A 105 -7.19 0.91 -5.19
N ASP A 106 -6.06 1.60 -5.33
CA ASP A 106 -4.78 0.98 -5.65
C ASP A 106 -4.35 -0.02 -4.56
N VAL A 107 -4.46 0.40 -3.31
CA VAL A 107 -4.09 -0.44 -2.17
C VAL A 107 -5.06 -1.63 -2.02
N ALA A 108 -6.35 -1.42 -2.28
CA ALA A 108 -7.33 -2.51 -2.32
C ALA A 108 -7.00 -3.53 -3.41
N ALA A 109 -6.53 -3.08 -4.57
CA ALA A 109 -6.12 -3.98 -5.65
C ALA A 109 -4.93 -4.86 -5.22
N PHE A 110 -3.95 -4.32 -4.48
CA PHE A 110 -2.88 -5.13 -3.90
C PHE A 110 -3.41 -6.15 -2.91
N ALA A 111 -4.33 -5.77 -2.03
CA ALA A 111 -4.96 -6.70 -1.09
C ALA A 111 -5.67 -7.84 -1.80
N VAL A 112 -6.40 -7.55 -2.88
CA VAL A 112 -7.09 -8.57 -3.69
C VAL A 112 -6.08 -9.53 -4.33
N SER A 113 -5.02 -9.02 -4.94
CA SER A 113 -3.99 -9.86 -5.57
C SER A 113 -3.29 -10.75 -4.55
N GLN A 114 -3.03 -10.25 -3.37
CA GLN A 114 -2.44 -11.01 -2.27
C GLN A 114 -3.42 -12.08 -1.75
N GLY A 115 -4.71 -11.76 -1.67
CA GLY A 115 -5.75 -12.72 -1.33
C GLY A 115 -5.86 -13.86 -2.34
N VAL A 116 -5.78 -13.55 -3.63
CA VAL A 116 -5.75 -14.57 -4.71
C VAL A 116 -4.52 -15.46 -4.56
N ALA A 117 -3.36 -14.88 -4.29
CA ALA A 117 -2.13 -15.63 -4.07
C ALA A 117 -2.25 -16.60 -2.88
N LEU A 118 -2.82 -16.14 -1.77
CA LEU A 118 -3.04 -16.96 -0.58
C LEU A 118 -3.98 -18.14 -0.87
N ARG A 119 -5.07 -17.90 -1.62
CA ARG A 119 -5.98 -18.96 -2.04
C ARG A 119 -5.27 -20.03 -2.86
N ARG A 120 -4.45 -19.59 -3.82
CA ARG A 120 -3.71 -20.53 -4.68
C ARG A 120 -2.63 -21.30 -3.94
N MET A 121 -2.03 -20.71 -2.90
CA MET A 121 -1.08 -21.41 -2.04
C MET A 121 -1.77 -22.43 -1.12
N ALA A 122 -3.04 -22.21 -0.78
CA ALA A 122 -3.81 -23.13 0.06
C ALA A 122 -4.37 -24.32 -0.73
N THR A 123 -4.51 -24.20 -2.06
CA THR A 123 -5.07 -25.25 -2.90
C THR A 123 -3.98 -26.27 -3.24
N PRO A 124 -4.18 -27.58 -2.94
CA PRO A 124 -3.21 -28.59 -3.35
C PRO A 124 -3.08 -28.62 -4.88
N THR A 125 -1.85 -28.65 -5.37
CA THR A 125 -1.59 -28.90 -6.78
C THR A 125 -1.80 -30.38 -7.07
N LEU A 126 -2.77 -30.68 -7.91
CA LEU A 126 -2.98 -32.04 -8.42
C LEU A 126 -1.98 -32.36 -9.51
#